data_9d45ab55d8eaf38aa113ed7f6259ed05
#
_entry.id   9d45ab55d8eaf38aa113ed7f6259ed05
#
_cell.length_a   1.000
_cell.length_b   1.000
_cell.length_c   1.000
_cell.angle_alpha   90.00
_cell.angle_beta   90.00
_cell.angle_gamma   90.00
#
_symmetry.space_group_name_H-M   'P 1'
#
loop_
_entity.id
_entity.type
_entity.pdbx_description
1 polymer ?
#
loop_
_entity_poly.entity_id
_entity_poly.type
_entity_poly.pdbx_seq_one_letter_code
_entity_poly.pdbx_strand_id
1 'polypeptide(L)'
;MRFGIVIPAHNEGDILALTLDSLLNQHYPAHQIIVVDDNSSDNTAEVLAAYCAKYPQVKQLYRSSSAYRLPGAKIVQAFYAGLSLLEQVEVICKFDADLIFPPDYLQKLHQYYTQHPKLGMCGGVCSIEKQGKWLREELTDKNHLRGALKSYRRECFEDISGLRQAMGWDTVDELLAQYYGWEVLVDNTLQVKHLRPTAYKYENARAKKLGEYFYNIGLDFPLAFISSAKSSFKNRSFSEFFITMKTFLSQKQDRKLSREEIKYIRNL
;
A
#
# COMPACT_ATOMS: atom_id res chain seq x y z
N MET A 1 -22.02 3.37 -4.72
CA MET A 1 -20.70 3.05 -5.28
C MET A 1 -20.32 1.63 -4.89
N ARG A 2 -19.84 0.81 -5.82
CA ARG A 2 -19.38 -0.55 -5.52
C ARG A 2 -17.90 -0.52 -5.18
N PHE A 3 -17.55 -1.16 -4.06
CA PHE A 3 -16.16 -1.31 -3.61
C PHE A 3 -15.65 -2.70 -3.99
N GLY A 4 -14.55 -2.74 -4.72
CA GLY A 4 -13.80 -3.95 -5.00
C GLY A 4 -12.48 -3.94 -4.23
N ILE A 5 -12.22 -5.01 -3.49
CA ILE A 5 -11.05 -5.10 -2.60
C ILE A 5 -10.12 -6.18 -3.14
N VAL A 6 -8.84 -5.86 -3.26
CA VAL A 6 -7.78 -6.82 -3.58
C VAL A 6 -6.81 -6.90 -2.40
N ILE A 7 -6.59 -8.11 -1.92
CA ILE A 7 -5.73 -8.42 -0.77
C ILE A 7 -4.61 -9.36 -1.21
N PRO A 8 -3.39 -8.87 -1.45
CA PRO A 8 -2.22 -9.73 -1.56
C PRO A 8 -1.90 -10.40 -0.21
N ALA A 9 -1.73 -11.72 -0.20
CA ALA A 9 -1.42 -12.51 0.99
C ALA A 9 -0.24 -13.45 0.75
N HIS A 10 0.62 -13.65 1.75
CA HIS A 10 1.71 -14.61 1.75
C HIS A 10 2.03 -15.06 3.17
N ASN A 11 1.69 -16.29 3.51
CA ASN A 11 1.82 -16.86 4.86
C ASN A 11 1.08 -16.03 5.92
N GLU A 12 -0.25 -15.89 5.71
CA GLU A 12 -1.14 -15.09 6.55
C GLU A 12 -2.24 -15.95 7.23
N GLY A 13 -2.13 -17.28 7.19
CA GLY A 13 -3.16 -18.21 7.64
C GLY A 13 -3.68 -17.96 9.06
N ASP A 14 -2.79 -17.56 9.98
CA ASP A 14 -3.15 -17.31 11.40
C ASP A 14 -4.04 -16.06 11.59
N ILE A 15 -3.96 -15.07 10.68
CA ILE A 15 -4.56 -13.74 10.88
C ILE A 15 -5.51 -13.31 9.76
N LEU A 16 -5.43 -13.94 8.59
CA LEU A 16 -6.26 -13.60 7.44
C LEU A 16 -7.77 -13.69 7.75
N ALA A 17 -8.17 -14.64 8.58
CA ALA A 17 -9.56 -14.78 9.03
C ALA A 17 -10.07 -13.51 9.72
N LEU A 18 -9.25 -12.88 10.58
CA LEU A 18 -9.61 -11.64 11.28
C LEU A 18 -9.81 -10.48 10.29
N THR A 19 -8.96 -10.40 9.28
CA THR A 19 -9.09 -9.39 8.22
C THR A 19 -10.38 -9.59 7.43
N LEU A 20 -10.64 -10.82 6.96
CA LEU A 20 -11.83 -11.13 6.18
C LEU A 20 -13.12 -10.93 6.99
N ASP A 21 -13.16 -11.37 8.25
CA ASP A 21 -14.31 -11.16 9.12
C ASP A 21 -14.59 -9.67 9.30
N SER A 22 -13.58 -8.84 9.49
CA SER A 22 -13.75 -7.39 9.65
C SER A 22 -14.29 -6.72 8.39
N LEU A 23 -13.94 -7.21 7.20
CA LEU A 23 -14.42 -6.69 5.91
C LEU A 23 -15.82 -7.21 5.56
N LEU A 24 -16.15 -8.45 5.96
CA LEU A 24 -17.47 -9.05 5.73
C LEU A 24 -18.54 -8.48 6.66
N ASN A 25 -18.14 -7.97 7.83
CA ASN A 25 -19.02 -7.35 8.82
C ASN A 25 -19.10 -5.81 8.70
N GLN A 26 -18.76 -5.24 7.55
CA GLN A 26 -18.88 -3.80 7.32
C GLN A 26 -20.36 -3.37 7.21
N HIS A 27 -20.70 -2.20 7.77
CA HIS A 27 -22.04 -1.60 7.62
C HIS A 27 -22.37 -1.26 6.16
N TYR A 28 -21.37 -0.95 5.34
CA TYR A 28 -21.47 -0.83 3.90
C TYR A 28 -20.69 -1.98 3.27
N PRO A 29 -21.36 -2.97 2.63
CA PRO A 29 -20.70 -4.18 2.19
C PRO A 29 -19.77 -3.93 0.99
N ALA A 30 -18.65 -4.63 0.95
CA ALA A 30 -17.84 -4.73 -0.26
C ALA A 30 -18.61 -5.53 -1.33
N HIS A 31 -18.52 -5.07 -2.59
CA HIS A 31 -19.11 -5.77 -3.72
C HIS A 31 -18.36 -7.09 -4.02
N GLN A 32 -17.04 -7.03 -3.93
CA GLN A 32 -16.17 -8.18 -4.19
C GLN A 32 -14.86 -8.05 -3.40
N ILE A 33 -14.36 -9.18 -2.88
CA ILE A 33 -13.06 -9.28 -2.20
C ILE A 33 -12.27 -10.37 -2.93
N ILE A 34 -11.15 -9.99 -3.54
CA ILE A 34 -10.21 -10.93 -4.19
C ILE A 34 -9.00 -11.07 -3.29
N VAL A 35 -8.74 -12.26 -2.77
CA VAL A 35 -7.51 -12.55 -2.05
C VAL A 35 -6.55 -13.28 -2.96
N VAL A 36 -5.34 -12.74 -3.10
CA VAL A 36 -4.28 -13.33 -3.93
C VAL A 36 -3.28 -14.01 -3.01
N ASP A 37 -3.32 -15.33 -2.97
CA ASP A 37 -2.32 -16.15 -2.30
C ASP A 37 -1.05 -16.21 -3.15
N ASP A 38 -0.02 -15.44 -2.77
CA ASP A 38 1.26 -15.36 -3.47
C ASP A 38 2.24 -16.42 -2.97
N ASN A 39 1.95 -17.71 -3.27
CA ASN A 39 2.82 -18.84 -2.97
C ASN A 39 3.01 -19.08 -1.45
N SER A 40 1.93 -19.10 -0.67
CA SER A 40 1.97 -19.45 0.75
C SER A 40 2.33 -20.93 0.95
N SER A 41 3.00 -21.21 2.06
CA SER A 41 3.40 -22.55 2.50
C SER A 41 2.75 -22.97 3.83
N ASP A 42 1.95 -22.09 4.42
CA ASP A 42 1.15 -22.32 5.62
C ASP A 42 -0.31 -22.66 5.26
N ASN A 43 -1.22 -22.60 6.25
CA ASN A 43 -2.64 -22.88 6.07
C ASN A 43 -3.46 -21.74 5.42
N THR A 44 -2.80 -20.74 4.79
CA THR A 44 -3.49 -19.62 4.11
C THR A 44 -4.52 -20.11 3.07
N ALA A 45 -4.15 -21.10 2.25
CA ALA A 45 -5.02 -21.63 1.20
C ALA A 45 -6.28 -22.31 1.78
N GLU A 46 -6.15 -23.03 2.90
CA GLU A 46 -7.26 -23.72 3.57
C GLU A 46 -8.24 -22.71 4.16
N VAL A 47 -7.73 -21.66 4.82
CA VAL A 47 -8.55 -20.55 5.33
C VAL A 47 -9.33 -19.91 4.19
N LEU A 48 -8.67 -19.60 3.08
CA LEU A 48 -9.31 -18.97 1.91
C LEU A 48 -10.40 -19.85 1.31
N ALA A 49 -10.16 -21.16 1.16
CA ALA A 49 -11.14 -22.10 0.63
C ALA A 49 -12.43 -22.11 1.48
N ALA A 50 -12.30 -22.08 2.81
CA ALA A 50 -13.44 -22.03 3.72
C ALA A 50 -14.26 -20.73 3.56
N TYR A 51 -13.59 -19.56 3.41
CA TYR A 51 -14.28 -18.29 3.19
C TYR A 51 -14.95 -18.22 1.82
N CYS A 52 -14.30 -18.67 0.75
CA CYS A 52 -14.87 -18.72 -0.58
C CYS A 52 -16.12 -19.62 -0.67
N ALA A 53 -16.13 -20.74 0.06
CA ALA A 53 -17.29 -21.64 0.11
C ALA A 53 -18.49 -21.00 0.84
N LYS A 54 -18.22 -20.13 1.84
CA LYS A 54 -19.26 -19.51 2.68
C LYS A 54 -19.77 -18.18 2.13
N TYR A 55 -18.90 -17.38 1.48
CA TYR A 55 -19.17 -16.01 1.08
C TYR A 55 -18.97 -15.83 -0.43
N PRO A 56 -20.04 -15.76 -1.24
CA PRO A 56 -19.94 -15.66 -2.71
C PRO A 56 -19.14 -14.45 -3.23
N GLN A 57 -19.09 -13.35 -2.45
CA GLN A 57 -18.33 -12.16 -2.78
C GLN A 57 -16.81 -12.30 -2.54
N VAL A 58 -16.37 -13.36 -1.84
CA VAL A 58 -14.95 -13.66 -1.63
C VAL A 58 -14.48 -14.61 -2.71
N LYS A 59 -13.42 -14.23 -3.41
CA LYS A 59 -12.76 -15.08 -4.43
C LYS A 59 -11.28 -15.21 -4.09
N GLN A 60 -10.69 -16.35 -4.39
CA GLN A 60 -9.26 -16.59 -4.24
C GLN A 60 -8.57 -16.71 -5.59
N LEU A 61 -7.33 -16.26 -5.64
CA LEU A 61 -6.42 -16.49 -6.75
C LEU A 61 -5.10 -17.01 -6.19
N TYR A 62 -4.70 -18.21 -6.59
CA TYR A 62 -3.35 -18.71 -6.31
C TYR A 62 -2.38 -18.20 -7.37
N ARG A 63 -1.24 -17.70 -6.93
CA ARG A 63 -0.15 -17.24 -7.79
C ARG A 63 1.16 -17.87 -7.34
N SER A 64 1.84 -18.56 -8.25
CA SER A 64 3.22 -19.00 -8.01
C SER A 64 4.19 -17.87 -8.36
N SER A 65 4.74 -17.20 -7.35
CA SER A 65 5.81 -16.23 -7.56
C SER A 65 7.17 -16.83 -7.25
N SER A 66 8.22 -16.35 -7.94
CA SER A 66 9.60 -16.77 -7.64
C SER A 66 9.96 -16.42 -6.19
N ALA A 67 10.83 -17.22 -5.55
CA ALA A 67 11.34 -16.95 -4.20
C ALA A 67 12.16 -15.65 -4.12
N TYR A 68 12.50 -15.04 -5.25
CA TYR A 68 13.28 -13.79 -5.30
C TYR A 68 12.47 -12.63 -4.72
N ARG A 69 12.98 -12.06 -3.64
CA ARG A 69 12.32 -10.96 -2.94
C ARG A 69 12.57 -9.64 -3.68
N LEU A 70 11.56 -9.14 -4.40
CA LEU A 70 11.55 -7.81 -5.03
C LEU A 70 10.68 -6.87 -4.18
N PRO A 71 11.26 -6.10 -3.25
CA PRO A 71 10.50 -5.23 -2.37
C PRO A 71 9.66 -4.21 -3.18
N GLY A 72 8.38 -4.06 -2.82
CA GLY A 72 7.44 -3.18 -3.51
C GLY A 72 6.88 -3.78 -4.81
N ALA A 73 7.68 -4.41 -5.66
CA ALA A 73 7.20 -4.94 -6.93
C ALA A 73 6.29 -6.16 -6.77
N LYS A 74 6.62 -7.11 -5.88
CA LYS A 74 5.81 -8.33 -5.68
C LYS A 74 4.39 -8.05 -5.22
N ILE A 75 4.24 -7.17 -4.25
CA ILE A 75 2.92 -6.81 -3.73
C ILE A 75 2.07 -6.14 -4.81
N VAL A 76 2.67 -5.29 -5.65
CA VAL A 76 1.98 -4.66 -6.78
C VAL A 76 1.63 -5.69 -7.86
N GLN A 77 2.50 -6.65 -8.14
CA GLN A 77 2.21 -7.74 -9.07
C GLN A 77 1.06 -8.64 -8.58
N ALA A 78 1.07 -9.00 -7.30
CA ALA A 78 -0.03 -9.76 -6.71
C ALA A 78 -1.35 -8.95 -6.75
N PHE A 79 -1.28 -7.66 -6.43
CA PHE A 79 -2.43 -6.77 -6.57
C PHE A 79 -2.98 -6.76 -8.01
N TYR A 80 -2.14 -6.63 -9.03
CA TYR A 80 -2.61 -6.64 -10.42
C TYR A 80 -3.20 -7.98 -10.85
N ALA A 81 -2.65 -9.09 -10.35
CA ALA A 81 -3.25 -10.40 -10.59
C ALA A 81 -4.67 -10.48 -10.03
N GLY A 82 -4.90 -9.96 -8.81
CA GLY A 82 -6.24 -9.88 -8.24
C GLY A 82 -7.15 -8.87 -8.95
N LEU A 83 -6.60 -7.72 -9.34
CA LEU A 83 -7.34 -6.69 -10.06
C LEU A 83 -7.90 -7.19 -11.39
N SER A 84 -7.22 -8.11 -12.09
CA SER A 84 -7.69 -8.69 -13.34
C SER A 84 -8.93 -9.56 -13.18
N LEU A 85 -9.24 -10.03 -11.98
CA LEU A 85 -10.44 -10.80 -11.63
C LEU A 85 -11.55 -9.93 -11.03
N LEU A 86 -11.24 -8.67 -10.71
CA LEU A 86 -12.20 -7.77 -10.10
C LEU A 86 -13.22 -7.31 -11.14
N GLU A 87 -14.48 -7.45 -10.81
CA GLU A 87 -15.57 -6.89 -11.61
C GLU A 87 -15.48 -5.37 -11.70
N GLN A 88 -16.23 -4.77 -12.62
CA GLN A 88 -16.24 -3.32 -12.73
C GLN A 88 -16.86 -2.70 -11.48
N VAL A 89 -16.06 -1.89 -10.78
CA VAL A 89 -16.42 -1.18 -9.54
C VAL A 89 -16.00 0.28 -9.63
N GLU A 90 -16.64 1.14 -8.84
CA GLU A 90 -16.32 2.56 -8.82
C GLU A 90 -15.14 2.89 -7.89
N VAL A 91 -14.88 2.04 -6.89
CA VAL A 91 -13.76 2.21 -5.97
C VAL A 91 -12.94 0.91 -5.89
N ILE A 92 -11.65 1.03 -6.15
CA ILE A 92 -10.66 -0.04 -6.05
C ILE A 92 -9.91 0.10 -4.74
N CYS A 93 -9.89 -0.94 -3.91
CA CYS A 93 -9.13 -0.96 -2.66
C CYS A 93 -7.97 -1.95 -2.76
N LYS A 94 -6.79 -1.53 -2.31
CA LYS A 94 -5.66 -2.40 -2.02
C LYS A 94 -5.45 -2.42 -0.52
N PHE A 95 -5.75 -3.55 0.11
CA PHE A 95 -5.57 -3.73 1.55
C PHE A 95 -4.57 -4.85 1.84
N ASP A 96 -3.85 -4.74 2.95
CA ASP A 96 -2.99 -5.81 3.43
C ASP A 96 -3.81 -6.88 4.16
N ALA A 97 -3.26 -8.09 4.29
CA ALA A 97 -3.95 -9.26 4.82
C ALA A 97 -3.98 -9.35 6.36
N ASP A 98 -3.34 -8.39 7.05
CA ASP A 98 -3.13 -8.37 8.50
C ASP A 98 -3.79 -7.16 9.20
N LEU A 99 -4.96 -6.77 8.68
CA LEU A 99 -5.69 -5.58 9.12
C LEU A 99 -7.05 -5.94 9.72
N ILE A 100 -7.44 -5.27 10.82
CA ILE A 100 -8.82 -5.30 11.32
C ILE A 100 -9.44 -3.92 11.14
N PHE A 101 -10.47 -3.86 10.30
CA PHE A 101 -11.19 -2.63 9.98
C PHE A 101 -12.32 -2.38 10.98
N PRO A 102 -12.57 -1.12 11.40
CA PRO A 102 -13.78 -0.78 12.14
C PRO A 102 -15.01 -1.01 11.24
N PRO A 103 -16.18 -1.31 11.83
CA PRO A 103 -17.37 -1.73 11.06
C PRO A 103 -17.94 -0.63 10.15
N ASP A 104 -17.60 0.61 10.38
CA ASP A 104 -18.03 1.79 9.60
C ASP A 104 -16.97 2.25 8.56
N TYR A 105 -15.87 1.50 8.36
CA TYR A 105 -14.78 1.91 7.49
C TYR A 105 -15.23 2.17 6.05
N LEU A 106 -15.81 1.19 5.38
CA LEU A 106 -16.28 1.33 4.00
C LEU A 106 -17.43 2.32 3.88
N GLN A 107 -18.28 2.45 4.92
CA GLN A 107 -19.36 3.44 4.95
C GLN A 107 -18.80 4.86 4.94
N LYS A 108 -17.75 5.14 5.71
CA LYS A 108 -17.08 6.44 5.71
C LYS A 108 -16.39 6.73 4.38
N LEU A 109 -15.69 5.76 3.81
CA LEU A 109 -15.11 5.92 2.47
C LEU A 109 -16.20 6.23 1.43
N HIS A 110 -17.34 5.52 1.48
CA HIS A 110 -18.47 5.79 0.60
C HIS A 110 -18.98 7.22 0.73
N GLN A 111 -19.14 7.74 1.95
CA GLN A 111 -19.55 9.12 2.21
C GLN A 111 -18.57 10.13 1.62
N TYR A 112 -17.25 9.94 1.86
CA TYR A 112 -16.22 10.82 1.31
C TYR A 112 -16.23 10.86 -0.22
N TYR A 113 -16.22 9.71 -0.87
CA TYR A 113 -16.24 9.64 -2.33
C TYR A 113 -17.53 10.20 -2.95
N THR A 114 -18.65 10.10 -2.25
CA THR A 114 -19.93 10.65 -2.71
C THR A 114 -19.98 12.18 -2.57
N GLN A 115 -19.46 12.70 -1.45
CA GLN A 115 -19.49 14.14 -1.15
C GLN A 115 -18.41 14.94 -1.90
N HIS A 116 -17.29 14.29 -2.26
CA HIS A 116 -16.13 14.95 -2.86
C HIS A 116 -15.81 14.33 -4.24
N PRO A 117 -16.38 14.86 -5.34
CA PRO A 117 -16.16 14.32 -6.69
C PRO A 117 -14.68 14.33 -7.13
N LYS A 118 -13.88 15.27 -6.63
CA LYS A 118 -12.44 15.37 -6.91
C LYS A 118 -11.56 14.47 -6.02
N LEU A 119 -12.16 13.78 -5.05
CA LEU A 119 -11.42 12.86 -4.20
C LEU A 119 -11.02 11.62 -4.99
N GLY A 120 -9.73 11.50 -5.26
CA GLY A 120 -9.15 10.37 -6.00
C GLY A 120 -8.71 9.23 -5.10
N MET A 121 -8.18 9.54 -3.91
CA MET A 121 -7.69 8.54 -2.97
C MET A 121 -8.15 8.86 -1.55
N CYS A 122 -8.49 7.82 -0.79
CA CYS A 122 -8.91 7.96 0.60
C CYS A 122 -8.51 6.74 1.44
N GLY A 123 -8.35 6.97 2.74
CA GLY A 123 -8.17 5.90 3.72
C GLY A 123 -7.96 6.41 5.13
N GLY A 124 -7.91 5.47 6.07
CA GLY A 124 -7.65 5.75 7.47
C GLY A 124 -6.16 5.70 7.83
N VAL A 125 -5.88 5.44 9.10
CA VAL A 125 -4.54 5.28 9.67
C VAL A 125 -4.38 3.92 10.34
N CYS A 126 -3.17 3.35 10.26
CA CYS A 126 -2.84 2.12 10.97
C CYS A 126 -2.55 2.40 12.45
N SER A 127 -3.07 1.52 13.31
CA SER A 127 -2.73 1.47 14.74
C SER A 127 -2.12 0.11 15.07
N ILE A 128 -1.06 0.10 15.85
CA ILE A 128 -0.37 -1.10 16.34
C ILE A 128 -0.57 -1.25 17.84
N GLU A 129 -0.59 -2.49 18.31
CA GLU A 129 -0.68 -2.76 19.74
C GLU A 129 0.68 -2.56 20.40
N LYS A 130 0.71 -1.70 21.43
CA LYS A 130 1.87 -1.51 22.31
C LYS A 130 1.41 -1.51 23.77
N GLN A 131 1.89 -2.46 24.54
CA GLN A 131 1.57 -2.56 25.98
C GLN A 131 0.04 -2.59 26.25
N GLY A 132 -0.72 -3.37 25.45
CA GLY A 132 -2.17 -3.50 25.59
C GLY A 132 -2.99 -2.29 25.09
N LYS A 133 -2.36 -1.31 24.45
CA LYS A 133 -3.04 -0.15 23.86
C LYS A 133 -2.79 -0.05 22.36
N TRP A 134 -3.84 0.27 21.62
CA TRP A 134 -3.75 0.57 20.20
C TRP A 134 -3.29 2.00 20.00
N LEU A 135 -2.09 2.17 19.46
CA LEU A 135 -1.47 3.47 19.20
C LEU A 135 -1.23 3.63 17.70
N ARG A 136 -1.41 4.83 17.18
CA ARG A 136 -1.09 5.14 15.79
C ARG A 136 0.34 4.71 15.46
N GLU A 137 0.52 4.05 14.33
CA GLU A 137 1.83 3.66 13.82
C GLU A 137 2.51 4.86 13.14
N GLU A 138 3.50 5.45 13.82
CA GLU A 138 4.23 6.65 13.37
C GLU A 138 5.41 6.29 12.47
N LEU A 139 5.16 5.85 11.24
CA LEU A 139 6.23 5.50 10.27
C LEU A 139 6.45 6.56 9.20
N THR A 140 5.44 7.36 8.89
CA THR A 140 5.41 8.31 7.77
C THR A 140 4.80 9.63 8.20
N ASP A 141 4.71 10.59 7.28
CA ASP A 141 3.96 11.83 7.49
C ASP A 141 2.50 11.52 7.87
N LYS A 142 1.91 12.41 8.67
CA LYS A 142 0.51 12.24 9.15
C LYS A 142 -0.51 12.27 8.03
N ASN A 143 -0.17 12.88 6.91
CA ASN A 143 -1.05 13.03 5.74
C ASN A 143 -0.74 12.00 4.64
N HIS A 144 0.19 11.07 4.88
CA HIS A 144 0.51 10.03 3.92
C HIS A 144 -0.43 8.84 4.08
N LEU A 145 -1.12 8.48 3.00
CA LEU A 145 -1.99 7.31 2.91
C LEU A 145 -1.15 6.06 2.71
N ARG A 146 -1.05 5.24 3.74
CA ARG A 146 -0.19 4.06 3.74
C ARG A 146 -0.60 3.02 2.68
N GLY A 147 0.39 2.37 2.09
CA GLY A 147 0.20 1.31 1.11
C GLY A 147 -0.66 0.13 1.59
N ALA A 148 -0.81 -0.04 2.91
CA ALA A 148 -1.66 -1.06 3.51
C ALA A 148 -3.16 -0.78 3.40
N LEU A 149 -3.59 0.49 3.26
CA LEU A 149 -4.98 0.96 3.42
C LEU A 149 -5.52 1.76 2.23
N LYS A 150 -4.95 1.60 1.04
CA LYS A 150 -5.29 2.47 -0.08
C LYS A 150 -6.63 2.14 -0.72
N SER A 151 -7.45 3.16 -0.94
CA SER A 151 -8.59 3.11 -1.85
C SER A 151 -8.46 4.19 -2.91
N TYR A 152 -8.94 3.88 -4.11
CA TYR A 152 -8.85 4.73 -5.29
C TYR A 152 -10.21 4.84 -5.94
N ARG A 153 -10.65 6.05 -6.27
CA ARG A 153 -11.67 6.23 -7.30
C ARG A 153 -11.13 5.64 -8.60
N ARG A 154 -11.96 4.89 -9.35
CA ARG A 154 -11.51 4.20 -10.57
C ARG A 154 -10.88 5.17 -11.56
N GLU A 155 -11.52 6.31 -11.80
CA GLU A 155 -11.01 7.31 -12.72
C GLU A 155 -9.63 7.84 -12.31
N CYS A 156 -9.41 8.08 -11.01
CA CYS A 156 -8.10 8.45 -10.49
C CYS A 156 -7.07 7.33 -10.72
N PHE A 157 -7.43 6.07 -10.46
CA PHE A 157 -6.56 4.93 -10.68
C PHE A 157 -6.15 4.78 -12.15
N GLU A 158 -7.07 5.05 -13.07
CA GLU A 158 -6.82 5.04 -14.52
C GLU A 158 -5.93 6.22 -14.95
N ASP A 159 -6.19 7.44 -14.48
CA ASP A 159 -5.39 8.64 -14.78
C ASP A 159 -3.94 8.49 -14.34
N ILE A 160 -3.70 7.96 -13.14
CA ILE A 160 -2.33 7.70 -12.66
C ILE A 160 -1.69 6.49 -13.36
N SER A 161 -2.40 5.82 -14.27
CA SER A 161 -1.99 4.57 -14.92
C SER A 161 -1.63 3.47 -13.92
N GLY A 162 -2.37 3.40 -12.80
CA GLY A 162 -2.22 2.40 -11.75
C GLY A 162 -0.92 2.49 -10.94
N LEU A 163 -0.59 1.40 -10.24
CA LEU A 163 0.55 1.33 -9.33
C LEU A 163 1.85 1.02 -10.06
N ARG A 164 2.92 1.71 -9.72
CA ARG A 164 4.27 1.44 -10.26
C ARG A 164 4.89 0.22 -9.56
N GLN A 165 5.36 -0.76 -10.32
CA GLN A 165 6.01 -1.96 -9.77
C GLN A 165 7.43 -1.64 -9.30
N ALA A 166 7.57 -0.86 -8.24
CA ALA A 166 8.85 -0.40 -7.69
C ALA A 166 8.73 -0.09 -6.19
N MET A 167 9.87 0.00 -5.51
CA MET A 167 9.93 0.53 -4.14
C MET A 167 9.43 1.98 -4.14
N GLY A 168 8.54 2.32 -3.19
CA GLY A 168 7.96 3.66 -3.08
C GLY A 168 6.69 3.87 -3.91
N TRP A 169 6.12 2.78 -4.46
CA TRP A 169 4.89 2.85 -5.24
C TRP A 169 3.76 3.58 -4.50
N ASP A 170 3.70 3.43 -3.18
CA ASP A 170 2.69 4.00 -2.28
C ASP A 170 2.87 5.50 -1.99
N THR A 171 4.02 6.06 -2.32
CA THR A 171 4.25 7.50 -2.36
C THR A 171 4.01 8.04 -3.77
N VAL A 172 4.48 7.30 -4.77
CA VAL A 172 4.37 7.70 -6.17
C VAL A 172 2.91 7.86 -6.60
N ASP A 173 2.03 6.94 -6.21
CA ASP A 173 0.62 7.00 -6.57
C ASP A 173 -0.10 8.23 -6.00
N GLU A 174 0.23 8.67 -4.77
CA GLU A 174 -0.31 9.91 -4.20
C GLU A 174 0.17 11.15 -4.95
N LEU A 175 1.48 11.20 -5.24
CA LEU A 175 2.06 12.32 -5.98
C LEU A 175 1.49 12.41 -7.39
N LEU A 176 1.25 11.27 -8.04
CA LEU A 176 0.59 11.21 -9.35
C LEU A 176 -0.89 11.61 -9.27
N ALA A 177 -1.63 11.15 -8.25
CA ALA A 177 -3.00 11.60 -8.05
C ALA A 177 -3.07 13.13 -7.97
N GLN A 178 -2.20 13.76 -7.18
CA GLN A 178 -2.10 15.23 -7.08
C GLN A 178 -1.68 15.88 -8.40
N TYR A 179 -0.74 15.28 -9.14
CA TYR A 179 -0.31 15.76 -10.46
C TYR A 179 -1.48 15.81 -11.46
N TYR A 180 -2.36 14.82 -11.44
CA TYR A 180 -3.56 14.77 -12.27
C TYR A 180 -4.76 15.54 -11.71
N GLY A 181 -4.56 16.29 -10.62
CA GLY A 181 -5.58 17.18 -10.03
C GLY A 181 -6.57 16.49 -9.09
N TRP A 182 -6.28 15.27 -8.66
CA TRP A 182 -7.06 14.55 -7.66
C TRP A 182 -6.66 14.93 -6.24
N GLU A 183 -7.63 14.92 -5.34
CA GLU A 183 -7.43 15.10 -3.91
C GLU A 183 -7.12 13.76 -3.24
N VAL A 184 -6.28 13.80 -2.20
CA VAL A 184 -5.93 12.66 -1.34
C VAL A 184 -6.36 12.98 0.08
N LEU A 185 -7.16 12.11 0.70
CA LEU A 185 -7.68 12.28 2.05
C LEU A 185 -7.20 11.18 2.97
N VAL A 186 -6.56 11.54 4.08
CA VAL A 186 -6.26 10.63 5.20
C VAL A 186 -7.14 11.00 6.39
N ASP A 187 -8.11 10.14 6.70
CA ASP A 187 -8.93 10.32 7.90
C ASP A 187 -8.20 9.78 9.14
N ASN A 188 -7.66 10.70 9.93
CA ASN A 188 -6.92 10.37 11.15
C ASN A 188 -7.80 9.79 12.28
N THR A 189 -9.13 9.90 12.16
CA THR A 189 -10.08 9.33 13.12
C THR A 189 -10.44 7.88 12.79
N LEU A 190 -10.22 7.48 11.54
CA LEU A 190 -10.56 6.16 11.02
C LEU A 190 -9.40 5.20 11.25
N GLN A 191 -9.35 4.61 12.44
CA GLN A 191 -8.26 3.75 12.88
C GLN A 191 -8.47 2.29 12.49
N VAL A 192 -7.50 1.72 11.79
CA VAL A 192 -7.44 0.31 11.41
C VAL A 192 -6.35 -0.38 12.21
N LYS A 193 -6.66 -1.51 12.86
CA LYS A 193 -5.68 -2.26 13.63
C LYS A 193 -4.76 -3.03 12.69
N HIS A 194 -3.45 -2.85 12.84
CA HIS A 194 -2.42 -3.55 12.08
C HIS A 194 -1.78 -4.62 12.97
N LEU A 195 -2.04 -5.87 12.67
CA LEU A 195 -1.70 -7.00 13.52
C LEU A 195 -0.22 -7.34 13.53
N ARG A 196 0.47 -7.09 12.42
CA ARG A 196 1.92 -7.26 12.30
C ARG A 196 2.60 -5.93 12.03
N PRO A 197 3.20 -5.28 13.06
CA PRO A 197 3.91 -4.03 12.88
C PRO A 197 4.97 -4.14 11.78
N THR A 198 5.12 -3.10 10.97
CA THR A 198 6.14 -3.06 9.92
C THR A 198 7.53 -3.22 10.51
N ALA A 199 8.15 -4.39 10.33
CA ALA A 199 9.42 -4.74 10.96
C ALA A 199 10.61 -4.09 10.24
N TYR A 200 11.28 -3.17 10.93
CA TYR A 200 12.60 -2.68 10.53
C TYR A 200 13.69 -3.61 11.07
N LYS A 201 13.95 -4.71 10.36
CA LYS A 201 14.85 -5.74 10.90
C LYS A 201 16.35 -5.50 10.74
N TYR A 202 16.81 -4.61 9.85
CA TYR A 202 18.26 -4.37 9.67
C TYR A 202 18.53 -2.98 9.11
N GLU A 203 19.42 -2.19 9.73
CA GLU A 203 19.80 -0.83 9.30
C GLU A 203 20.31 -0.78 7.84
N ASN A 204 21.19 -1.70 7.46
CA ASN A 204 21.73 -1.76 6.11
C ASN A 204 20.67 -2.08 5.04
N ALA A 205 19.70 -2.94 5.36
CA ALA A 205 18.60 -3.23 4.46
C ALA A 205 17.65 -2.02 4.30
N ARG A 206 17.46 -1.23 5.37
CA ARG A 206 16.71 0.01 5.36
C ARG A 206 17.39 1.05 4.48
N ALA A 207 18.70 1.28 4.66
CA ALA A 207 19.47 2.25 3.87
C ALA A 207 19.46 1.93 2.37
N LYS A 208 19.60 0.64 1.99
CA LYS A 208 19.46 0.20 0.59
C LYS A 208 18.07 0.50 0.05
N LYS A 209 17.01 0.13 0.77
CA LYS A 209 15.63 0.42 0.37
C LYS A 209 15.39 1.93 0.18
N LEU A 210 15.99 2.75 1.05
CA LEU A 210 15.87 4.21 0.96
C LEU A 210 16.55 4.75 -0.31
N GLY A 211 17.71 4.23 -0.71
CA GLY A 211 18.38 4.60 -1.96
C GLY A 211 17.57 4.21 -3.20
N GLU A 212 17.00 3.01 -3.22
CA GLU A 212 16.08 2.57 -4.28
C GLU A 212 14.82 3.45 -4.32
N TYR A 213 14.24 3.75 -3.17
CA TYR A 213 13.08 4.62 -3.04
C TYR A 213 13.35 6.01 -3.64
N PHE A 214 14.43 6.68 -3.26
CA PHE A 214 14.78 8.01 -3.78
C PHE A 214 14.97 8.00 -5.31
N TYR A 215 15.56 6.93 -5.85
CA TYR A 215 15.68 6.78 -7.28
C TYR A 215 14.32 6.63 -7.96
N ASN A 216 13.47 5.74 -7.44
CA ASN A 216 12.18 5.39 -8.04
C ASN A 216 11.16 6.52 -7.99
N ILE A 217 11.15 7.34 -6.92
CA ILE A 217 10.28 8.53 -6.83
C ILE A 217 10.78 9.71 -7.67
N GLY A 218 11.89 9.55 -8.40
CA GLY A 218 12.34 10.53 -9.38
C GLY A 218 13.33 11.59 -8.88
N LEU A 219 13.87 11.50 -7.64
CA LEU A 219 14.83 12.49 -7.15
C LEU A 219 16.06 12.55 -8.07
N ASP A 220 16.63 13.74 -8.22
CA ASP A 220 17.97 13.94 -8.78
C ASP A 220 19.05 13.83 -7.69
N PHE A 221 20.31 14.02 -8.10
CA PHE A 221 21.42 13.90 -7.16
C PHE A 221 21.36 14.92 -6.00
N PRO A 222 21.11 16.22 -6.21
CA PRO A 222 21.00 17.19 -5.11
C PRO A 222 19.90 16.84 -4.10
N LEU A 223 18.71 16.51 -4.57
CA LEU A 223 17.59 16.15 -3.70
C LEU A 223 17.84 14.84 -2.96
N ALA A 224 18.38 13.82 -3.63
CA ALA A 224 18.74 12.56 -2.99
C ALA A 224 19.85 12.75 -1.94
N PHE A 225 20.83 13.61 -2.20
CA PHE A 225 21.89 13.94 -1.25
C PHE A 225 21.34 14.61 0.01
N ILE A 226 20.53 15.66 -0.13
CA ILE A 226 19.91 16.37 1.00
C ILE A 226 19.00 15.44 1.79
N SER A 227 18.16 14.64 1.12
CA SER A 227 17.26 13.70 1.76
C SER A 227 18.00 12.59 2.51
N SER A 228 19.08 12.07 1.92
CA SER A 228 19.96 11.08 2.58
C SER A 228 20.67 11.66 3.80
N ALA A 229 21.17 12.89 3.71
CA ALA A 229 21.82 13.57 4.83
C ALA A 229 20.82 13.82 5.98
N LYS A 230 19.61 14.29 5.66
CA LYS A 230 18.53 14.51 6.64
C LYS A 230 18.12 13.20 7.34
N SER A 231 17.96 12.11 6.59
CA SER A 231 17.62 10.80 7.15
C SER A 231 18.74 10.26 8.06
N SER A 232 19.98 10.33 7.60
CA SER A 232 21.16 9.90 8.35
C SER A 232 21.35 10.68 9.65
N PHE A 233 21.14 11.99 9.61
CA PHE A 233 21.20 12.85 10.82
C PHE A 233 20.10 12.48 11.82
N LYS A 234 18.85 12.32 11.34
CA LYS A 234 17.71 11.90 12.19
C LYS A 234 17.95 10.55 12.87
N ASN A 235 18.56 9.61 12.15
CA ASN A 235 18.83 8.26 12.64
C ASN A 235 20.20 8.11 13.32
N ARG A 236 20.98 9.19 13.40
CA ARG A 236 22.34 9.20 13.98
C ARG A 236 23.27 8.14 13.39
N SER A 237 23.16 7.88 12.08
CA SER A 237 23.88 6.81 11.39
C SER A 237 24.57 7.32 10.11
N PHE A 238 25.88 7.61 10.20
CA PHE A 238 26.67 8.01 9.03
C PHE A 238 26.73 6.92 7.96
N SER A 239 26.75 5.66 8.35
CA SER A 239 26.75 4.53 7.41
C SER A 239 25.49 4.51 6.55
N GLU A 240 24.33 4.90 7.09
CA GLU A 240 23.07 5.02 6.35
C GLU A 240 23.22 5.96 5.15
N PHE A 241 23.87 7.11 5.32
CA PHE A 241 24.09 8.07 4.24
C PHE A 241 24.87 7.44 3.07
N PHE A 242 26.01 6.83 3.34
CA PHE A 242 26.86 6.25 2.29
C PHE A 242 26.19 5.07 1.59
N ILE A 243 25.49 4.20 2.34
CA ILE A 243 24.79 3.05 1.76
C ILE A 243 23.63 3.55 0.89
N THR A 244 22.85 4.53 1.37
CA THR A 244 21.72 5.13 0.62
C THR A 244 22.21 5.76 -0.68
N MET A 245 23.24 6.61 -0.62
CA MET A 245 23.79 7.28 -1.80
C MET A 245 24.42 6.29 -2.78
N LYS A 246 25.21 5.32 -2.29
CA LYS A 246 25.77 4.26 -3.13
C LYS A 246 24.66 3.50 -3.85
N THR A 247 23.59 3.14 -3.14
CA THR A 247 22.45 2.42 -3.75
C THR A 247 21.73 3.29 -4.77
N PHE A 248 21.47 4.56 -4.45
CA PHE A 248 20.84 5.50 -5.39
C PHE A 248 21.64 5.62 -6.70
N LEU A 249 22.96 5.80 -6.61
CA LEU A 249 23.85 5.95 -7.77
C LEU A 249 24.06 4.63 -8.55
N SER A 250 23.85 3.50 -7.92
CA SER A 250 24.02 2.18 -8.56
C SER A 250 22.79 1.73 -9.37
N GLN A 251 21.66 2.46 -9.28
CA GLN A 251 20.46 2.11 -10.05
C GLN A 251 20.72 2.32 -11.55
N LYS A 252 20.48 1.27 -12.34
CA LYS A 252 20.66 1.28 -13.80
C LYS A 252 19.38 1.07 -14.58
N GLN A 253 18.30 0.76 -13.87
CA GLN A 253 16.99 0.54 -14.47
C GLN A 253 16.32 1.85 -14.87
N ASP A 254 15.49 1.82 -15.92
CA ASP A 254 14.68 2.97 -16.28
C ASP A 254 13.67 3.29 -15.18
N ARG A 255 13.50 4.57 -14.92
CA ARG A 255 12.47 5.05 -13.99
C ARG A 255 11.08 4.75 -14.54
N LYS A 256 10.17 4.38 -13.67
CA LYS A 256 8.76 4.07 -14.02
C LYS A 256 7.87 5.31 -14.11
N LEU A 257 8.47 6.48 -14.25
CA LEU A 257 7.82 7.80 -14.30
C LEU A 257 8.21 8.52 -15.59
N SER A 258 7.29 9.27 -16.15
CA SER A 258 7.55 10.17 -17.28
C SER A 258 8.44 11.34 -16.86
N ARG A 259 8.98 12.09 -17.85
CA ARG A 259 9.79 13.27 -17.56
C ARG A 259 8.98 14.38 -16.88
N GLU A 260 7.72 14.54 -17.25
CA GLU A 260 6.77 15.52 -16.71
C GLU A 260 6.42 15.18 -15.27
N GLU A 261 6.10 13.92 -14.96
CA GLU A 261 5.84 13.42 -13.61
C GLU A 261 7.06 13.64 -12.70
N ILE A 262 8.25 13.30 -13.17
CA ILE A 262 9.51 13.55 -12.44
C ILE A 262 9.72 15.05 -12.18
N LYS A 263 9.48 15.89 -13.18
CA LYS A 263 9.60 17.35 -13.04
C LYS A 263 8.64 17.89 -11.98
N TYR A 264 7.41 17.42 -11.98
CA TYR A 264 6.43 17.79 -10.95
C TYR A 264 6.90 17.39 -9.55
N ILE A 265 7.31 16.13 -9.35
CA ILE A 265 7.76 15.62 -8.05
C ILE A 265 8.96 16.38 -7.50
N ARG A 266 9.89 16.82 -8.37
CA ARG A 266 11.08 17.59 -7.95
C ARG A 266 10.79 19.03 -7.57
N ASN A 267 9.64 19.56 -7.98
CA ASN A 267 9.22 20.94 -7.70
C ASN A 267 8.32 21.06 -6.45
N LEU A 268 7.99 19.92 -5.81
CA LEU A 268 7.30 19.89 -4.52
C LEU A 268 8.26 20.13 -3.36
#